data_b60236fd640655e1500a2366acfd5345
#
_entry.id   b60236fd640655e1500a2366acfd5345
#
_cell.length_a   1.000
_cell.length_b   1.000
_cell.length_c   1.000
_cell.angle_alpha   90.00
_cell.angle_beta   90.00
_cell.angle_gamma   90.00
#
_symmetry.space_group_name_H-M   'P 1'
#
loop_
_entity.id
_entity.type
_entity.pdbx_description
1 polymer ?
#
loop_
_entity_poly.entity_id
_entity_poly.type
_entity_poly.pdbx_seq_one_letter_code
_entity_poly.pdbx_strand_id
1 'polypeptide(L)'
;MTAQKSHITLKYKKIDNGKKSIYLDYYKDGKRIREALHLYLLPETSKKNISANKRTMKEAEAIRIEKENGLLAVRFGIETKEPSPMRIGEAIDEYEKIIFDKGDISSANNIRCMKKAVMAYRGLDTKVVDIDESYCDGLVDFLHKDYTAQFGKISMTTARAFIYLFSSTLNNAVANGIIGVNPLRFVNIHGRITRERPLKKFLTVDEIKALMDTPCPVMSRPQVKQAFMLSIFTYLSFADVLSLKWKDIKTNEGRTTIE
;
A
#
# COMPACT_ATOMS: atom_id res chain seq x y z
N MET A 1 -29.24 -10.21 -41.82
CA MET A 1 -28.11 -9.49 -41.17
C MET A 1 -27.61 -10.34 -40.02
N THR A 2 -26.52 -11.04 -40.21
CA THR A 2 -25.90 -11.92 -39.21
C THR A 2 -25.26 -11.10 -38.13
N ALA A 3 -25.80 -11.18 -36.91
CA ALA A 3 -25.25 -10.51 -35.72
C ALA A 3 -23.86 -11.09 -35.41
N GLN A 4 -22.81 -10.35 -35.77
CA GLN A 4 -21.46 -10.70 -35.45
C GLN A 4 -21.27 -10.65 -33.90
N LYS A 5 -21.16 -11.81 -33.25
CA LYS A 5 -20.82 -11.92 -31.82
C LYS A 5 -19.47 -11.22 -31.60
N SER A 6 -19.47 -10.09 -30.95
CA SER A 6 -18.24 -9.46 -30.47
C SER A 6 -17.69 -10.27 -29.29
N HIS A 7 -16.92 -11.28 -29.60
CA HIS A 7 -16.30 -12.12 -28.60
C HIS A 7 -14.89 -11.58 -28.30
N ILE A 8 -14.67 -11.18 -27.05
CA ILE A 8 -13.34 -10.78 -26.58
C ILE A 8 -12.55 -12.04 -26.22
N THR A 9 -11.40 -12.20 -26.81
CA THR A 9 -10.53 -13.36 -26.56
C THR A 9 -9.23 -12.93 -25.90
N LEU A 10 -8.79 -13.70 -24.88
CA LEU A 10 -7.45 -13.60 -24.34
C LEU A 10 -6.47 -14.28 -25.30
N LYS A 11 -5.40 -13.59 -25.65
CA LYS A 11 -4.30 -14.09 -26.44
C LYS A 11 -2.96 -13.84 -25.79
N TYR A 12 -1.95 -14.61 -26.22
CA TYR A 12 -0.64 -14.63 -25.61
C TYR A 12 0.43 -14.35 -26.67
N LYS A 13 1.39 -13.49 -26.32
CA LYS A 13 2.59 -13.24 -27.12
C LYS A 13 3.81 -13.68 -26.32
N LYS A 14 4.67 -14.50 -26.89
CA LYS A 14 5.97 -14.85 -26.30
C LYS A 14 6.85 -13.61 -26.28
N ILE A 15 7.50 -13.39 -25.16
CA ILE A 15 8.53 -12.36 -24.95
C ILE A 15 9.80 -13.01 -24.43
N ASP A 16 10.86 -12.21 -24.29
CA ASP A 16 12.15 -12.68 -23.81
C ASP A 16 12.06 -13.40 -22.46
N ASN A 17 13.01 -14.27 -22.19
CA ASN A 17 13.09 -15.09 -20.96
C ASN A 17 11.93 -16.09 -20.76
N GLY A 18 11.29 -16.56 -21.85
CA GLY A 18 10.25 -17.59 -21.80
C GLY A 18 8.93 -17.14 -21.18
N LYS A 19 8.77 -15.85 -20.90
CA LYS A 19 7.50 -15.28 -20.43
C LYS A 19 6.51 -15.12 -21.58
N LYS A 20 5.22 -15.03 -21.25
CA LYS A 20 4.16 -14.70 -22.22
C LYS A 20 3.40 -13.47 -21.73
N SER A 21 3.28 -12.45 -22.57
CA SER A 21 2.40 -11.30 -22.35
C SER A 21 0.97 -11.67 -22.74
N ILE A 22 -0.01 -11.21 -21.94
CA ILE A 22 -1.43 -11.43 -22.18
C ILE A 22 -2.02 -10.15 -22.81
N TYR A 23 -2.86 -10.33 -23.82
CA TYR A 23 -3.59 -9.23 -24.44
C TYR A 23 -5.03 -9.64 -24.82
N LEU A 24 -5.92 -8.67 -24.90
CA LEU A 24 -7.27 -8.81 -25.42
C LEU A 24 -7.25 -8.65 -26.94
N ASP A 25 -7.98 -9.50 -27.66
CA ASP A 25 -8.16 -9.43 -29.10
C ASP A 25 -9.67 -9.43 -29.39
N TYR A 26 -10.17 -8.32 -29.90
CA TYR A 26 -11.59 -8.11 -30.16
C TYR A 26 -11.85 -7.15 -31.32
N TYR A 27 -13.09 -7.11 -31.79
CA TYR A 27 -13.53 -6.17 -32.82
C TYR A 27 -14.42 -5.10 -32.19
N LYS A 28 -14.19 -3.84 -32.54
CA LYS A 28 -15.03 -2.70 -32.21
C LYS A 28 -15.18 -1.84 -33.47
N ASP A 29 -16.43 -1.53 -33.81
CA ASP A 29 -16.77 -0.70 -34.98
C ASP A 29 -16.12 -1.20 -36.31
N GLY A 30 -16.11 -2.52 -36.50
CA GLY A 30 -15.49 -3.16 -37.67
C GLY A 30 -13.97 -3.22 -37.68
N LYS A 31 -13.29 -2.64 -36.70
CA LYS A 31 -11.83 -2.65 -36.58
C LYS A 31 -11.38 -3.65 -35.51
N ARG A 32 -10.33 -4.39 -35.85
CA ARG A 32 -9.68 -5.30 -34.90
C ARG A 32 -8.80 -4.52 -33.94
N ILE A 33 -9.04 -4.68 -32.63
CA ILE A 33 -8.27 -4.05 -31.55
C ILE A 33 -7.49 -5.12 -30.79
N ARG A 34 -6.24 -4.84 -30.52
CA ARG A 34 -5.37 -5.61 -29.64
C ARG A 34 -4.92 -4.74 -28.51
N GLU A 35 -5.34 -5.07 -27.30
CA GLU A 35 -5.09 -4.28 -26.07
C GLU A 35 -4.24 -5.11 -25.11
N ALA A 36 -3.02 -4.65 -24.83
CA ALA A 36 -2.14 -5.32 -23.89
C ALA A 36 -2.66 -5.15 -22.47
N LEU A 37 -2.74 -6.25 -21.72
CA LEU A 37 -3.15 -6.22 -20.30
C LEU A 37 -1.99 -5.93 -19.35
N HIS A 38 -0.76 -5.86 -19.84
CA HIS A 38 0.46 -5.77 -19.03
C HIS A 38 0.59 -6.88 -17.99
N LEU A 39 -0.11 -7.99 -18.20
CA LEU A 39 -0.04 -9.19 -17.39
C LEU A 39 0.86 -10.21 -18.06
N TYR A 40 1.69 -10.88 -17.26
CA TYR A 40 2.71 -11.79 -17.77
C TYR A 40 2.61 -13.16 -17.11
N LEU A 41 2.64 -14.21 -17.92
CA LEU A 41 2.79 -15.57 -17.44
C LEU A 41 4.27 -15.93 -17.37
N LEU A 42 4.67 -16.52 -16.25
CA LEU A 42 6.02 -16.99 -16.01
C LEU A 42 6.21 -18.40 -16.61
N PRO A 43 7.46 -18.80 -16.95
CA PRO A 43 7.73 -20.18 -17.31
C PRO A 43 7.30 -21.14 -16.20
N GLU A 44 6.62 -22.22 -16.55
CA GLU A 44 6.05 -23.20 -15.61
C GLU A 44 7.11 -24.17 -15.05
N THR A 45 8.26 -23.64 -14.65
CA THR A 45 9.40 -24.42 -14.15
C THR A 45 9.29 -24.76 -12.66
N SER A 46 8.37 -24.11 -11.92
CA SER A 46 8.20 -24.32 -10.47
C SER A 46 6.74 -24.27 -10.06
N LYS A 47 6.38 -24.97 -8.95
CA LYS A 47 5.04 -24.91 -8.35
C LYS A 47 4.63 -23.46 -7.99
N LYS A 48 5.59 -22.63 -7.61
CA LYS A 48 5.37 -21.20 -7.30
C LYS A 48 4.95 -20.42 -8.55
N ASN A 49 5.60 -20.65 -9.68
CA ASN A 49 5.26 -20.01 -10.95
C ASN A 49 3.87 -20.45 -11.44
N ILE A 50 3.55 -21.74 -11.31
CA ILE A 50 2.22 -22.27 -11.66
C ILE A 50 1.12 -21.60 -10.82
N SER A 51 1.34 -21.46 -9.51
CA SER A 51 0.38 -20.76 -8.62
C SER A 51 0.24 -19.28 -8.97
N ALA A 52 1.35 -18.59 -9.28
CA ALA A 52 1.34 -17.20 -9.73
C ALA A 52 0.58 -17.06 -11.05
N ASN A 53 0.84 -17.93 -12.03
CA ASN A 53 0.16 -17.94 -13.32
C ASN A 53 -1.36 -18.14 -13.17
N LYS A 54 -1.82 -19.02 -12.26
CA LYS A 54 -3.25 -19.19 -11.98
C LYS A 54 -3.91 -17.90 -11.49
N ARG A 55 -3.22 -17.12 -10.64
CA ARG A 55 -3.73 -15.81 -10.16
C ARG A 55 -3.79 -14.80 -11.30
N THR A 56 -2.72 -14.71 -12.09
CA THR A 56 -2.64 -13.82 -13.26
C THR A 56 -3.72 -14.16 -14.30
N MET A 57 -3.99 -15.44 -14.52
CA MET A 57 -5.05 -15.87 -15.43
C MET A 57 -6.45 -15.51 -14.94
N LYS A 58 -6.73 -15.67 -13.64
CA LYS A 58 -8.02 -15.23 -13.06
C LYS A 58 -8.22 -13.73 -13.21
N GLU A 59 -7.16 -12.96 -13.03
CA GLU A 59 -7.17 -11.51 -13.20
C GLU A 59 -7.42 -11.11 -14.66
N ALA A 60 -6.71 -11.71 -15.60
CA ALA A 60 -6.91 -11.49 -17.03
C ALA A 60 -8.35 -11.83 -17.47
N GLU A 61 -8.92 -12.90 -16.93
CA GLU A 61 -10.30 -13.31 -17.24
C GLU A 61 -11.32 -12.34 -16.64
N ALA A 62 -11.09 -11.82 -15.44
CA ALA A 62 -11.95 -10.77 -14.84
C ALA A 62 -11.97 -9.51 -15.71
N ILE A 63 -10.80 -9.04 -16.17
CA ILE A 63 -10.69 -7.88 -17.06
C ILE A 63 -11.41 -8.15 -18.40
N ARG A 64 -11.29 -9.35 -18.96
CA ARG A 64 -11.99 -9.75 -20.18
C ARG A 64 -13.50 -9.64 -20.03
N ILE A 65 -14.04 -10.22 -18.94
CA ILE A 65 -15.48 -10.21 -18.65
C ILE A 65 -15.99 -8.78 -18.45
N GLU A 66 -15.28 -7.96 -17.72
CA GLU A 66 -15.63 -6.55 -17.49
C GLU A 66 -15.67 -5.77 -18.81
N LYS A 67 -14.68 -5.95 -19.66
CA LYS A 67 -14.63 -5.32 -20.99
C LYS A 67 -15.77 -5.80 -21.89
N GLU A 68 -16.08 -7.10 -21.85
CA GLU A 68 -17.19 -7.67 -22.62
C GLU A 68 -18.53 -7.11 -22.16
N ASN A 69 -18.75 -7.01 -20.84
CA ASN A 69 -19.94 -6.39 -20.25
C ASN A 69 -20.07 -4.91 -20.64
N GLY A 70 -18.96 -4.15 -20.62
CA GLY A 70 -18.93 -2.76 -21.07
C GLY A 70 -19.33 -2.59 -22.55
N LEU A 71 -18.82 -3.44 -23.44
CA LEU A 71 -19.18 -3.42 -24.85
C LEU A 71 -20.64 -3.84 -25.08
N LEU A 72 -21.15 -4.81 -24.32
CA LEU A 72 -22.55 -5.22 -24.35
C LEU A 72 -23.47 -4.10 -23.85
N ALA A 73 -23.10 -3.44 -22.75
CA ALA A 73 -23.88 -2.32 -22.20
C ALA A 73 -24.02 -1.18 -23.21
N VAL A 74 -22.94 -0.78 -23.87
CA VAL A 74 -22.99 0.22 -24.97
C VAL A 74 -23.89 -0.24 -26.12
N ARG A 75 -23.80 -1.52 -26.49
CA ARG A 75 -24.61 -2.08 -27.59
C ARG A 75 -26.11 -2.14 -27.30
N PHE A 76 -26.46 -2.39 -26.04
CA PHE A 76 -27.86 -2.50 -25.61
C PHE A 76 -28.44 -1.20 -25.04
N GLY A 77 -27.67 -0.09 -25.08
CA GLY A 77 -28.09 1.20 -24.52
C GLY A 77 -28.29 1.14 -22.99
N ILE A 78 -27.68 0.16 -22.34
CA ILE A 78 -27.66 0.10 -20.87
C ILE A 78 -26.71 1.20 -20.43
N GLU A 79 -27.21 2.16 -19.66
CA GLU A 79 -26.36 3.19 -19.06
C GLU A 79 -25.22 2.48 -18.26
N THR A 80 -24.04 2.48 -18.82
CA THR A 80 -22.85 2.17 -18.04
C THR A 80 -22.78 3.28 -16.99
N LYS A 81 -22.69 2.91 -15.72
CA LYS A 81 -22.40 3.88 -14.65
C LYS A 81 -21.35 4.84 -15.17
N GLU A 82 -21.69 6.12 -15.27
CA GLU A 82 -20.70 7.15 -15.57
C GLU A 82 -19.48 6.95 -14.67
N PRO A 83 -18.26 7.12 -15.19
CA PRO A 83 -17.07 7.01 -14.35
C PRO A 83 -17.28 7.85 -13.11
N SER A 84 -17.16 7.24 -11.95
CA SER A 84 -17.40 7.93 -10.68
C SER A 84 -16.63 9.25 -10.66
N PRO A 85 -17.26 10.39 -10.38
CA PRO A 85 -16.58 11.68 -10.28
C PRO A 85 -15.65 11.75 -9.08
N MET A 86 -15.52 10.66 -8.29
CA MET A 86 -14.72 10.60 -7.08
C MET A 86 -13.29 11.07 -7.32
N ARG A 87 -12.87 12.02 -6.50
CA ARG A 87 -11.51 12.56 -6.51
C ARG A 87 -10.60 11.74 -5.62
N ILE A 88 -9.28 11.78 -5.88
CA ILE A 88 -8.31 11.00 -5.08
C ILE A 88 -8.32 11.41 -3.61
N GLY A 89 -8.58 12.67 -3.31
CA GLY A 89 -8.72 13.15 -1.93
C GLY A 89 -9.88 12.47 -1.20
N GLU A 90 -11.02 12.32 -1.86
CA GLU A 90 -12.22 11.65 -1.32
C GLU A 90 -11.98 10.15 -1.12
N ALA A 91 -11.33 9.50 -2.09
CA ALA A 91 -10.99 8.09 -2.00
C ALA A 91 -10.02 7.78 -0.84
N ILE A 92 -9.08 8.70 -0.58
CA ILE A 92 -8.15 8.59 0.56
C ILE A 92 -8.92 8.76 1.88
N ASP A 93 -9.83 9.72 1.97
CA ASP A 93 -10.62 9.97 3.19
C ASP A 93 -11.57 8.80 3.49
N GLU A 94 -12.21 8.24 2.47
CA GLU A 94 -13.04 7.05 2.63
C GLU A 94 -12.23 5.87 3.14
N TYR A 95 -11.06 5.61 2.55
CA TYR A 95 -10.20 4.52 3.00
C TYR A 95 -9.64 4.76 4.40
N GLU A 96 -9.26 6.00 4.74
CA GLU A 96 -8.84 6.37 6.09
C GLU A 96 -9.94 6.06 7.12
N LYS A 97 -11.18 6.46 6.83
CA LYS A 97 -12.34 6.20 7.69
C LYS A 97 -12.55 4.71 7.92
N ILE A 98 -12.46 3.89 6.88
CA ILE A 98 -12.58 2.42 6.99
C ILE A 98 -11.53 1.86 7.95
N ILE A 99 -10.28 2.34 7.88
CA ILE A 99 -9.19 1.88 8.73
C ILE A 99 -9.35 2.39 10.17
N PHE A 100 -9.79 3.63 10.34
CA PHE A 100 -10.07 4.22 11.65
C PHE A 100 -11.21 3.49 12.37
N ASP A 101 -12.30 3.18 11.67
CA ASP A 101 -13.47 2.46 12.21
C ASP A 101 -13.12 1.01 12.62
N LYS A 102 -12.07 0.42 12.03
CA LYS A 102 -11.49 -0.86 12.46
C LYS A 102 -10.63 -0.76 13.73
N GLY A 103 -10.41 0.44 14.26
CA GLY A 103 -9.59 0.69 15.45
C GLY A 103 -8.09 0.82 15.18
N ASP A 104 -7.63 0.78 13.94
CA ASP A 104 -6.21 0.98 13.60
C ASP A 104 -5.88 2.48 13.42
N ILE A 105 -5.79 3.16 14.55
CA ILE A 105 -5.50 4.61 14.62
C ILE A 105 -4.12 4.93 14.01
N SER A 106 -3.14 4.01 14.18
CA SER A 106 -1.79 4.21 13.68
C SER A 106 -1.76 4.23 12.14
N SER A 107 -2.41 3.26 11.51
CA SER A 107 -2.51 3.21 10.05
C SER A 107 -3.34 4.37 9.51
N ALA A 108 -4.43 4.78 10.17
CA ALA A 108 -5.21 5.96 9.79
C ALA A 108 -4.35 7.23 9.80
N ASN A 109 -3.53 7.45 10.83
CA ASN A 109 -2.59 8.57 10.87
C ASN A 109 -1.55 8.53 9.73
N ASN A 110 -1.05 7.34 9.39
CA ASN A 110 -0.13 7.18 8.26
C ASN A 110 -0.82 7.50 6.91
N ILE A 111 -2.11 7.18 6.76
CA ILE A 111 -2.91 7.56 5.57
C ILE A 111 -3.04 9.08 5.49
N ARG A 112 -3.28 9.79 6.61
CA ARG A 112 -3.28 11.26 6.64
C ARG A 112 -1.94 11.86 6.22
N CYS A 113 -0.83 11.27 6.64
CA CYS A 113 0.49 11.71 6.22
C CYS A 113 0.73 11.46 4.72
N MET A 114 0.32 10.31 4.21
CA MET A 114 0.35 9.99 2.79
C MET A 114 -0.52 10.95 1.97
N LYS A 115 -1.72 11.31 2.45
CA LYS A 115 -2.60 12.31 1.81
C LYS A 115 -1.88 13.64 1.59
N LYS A 116 -1.11 14.12 2.58
CA LYS A 116 -0.31 15.35 2.46
C LYS A 116 0.74 15.23 1.34
N ALA A 117 1.35 14.07 1.19
CA ALA A 117 2.33 13.82 0.13
C ALA A 117 1.67 13.79 -1.26
N VAL A 118 0.50 13.16 -1.41
CA VAL A 118 -0.28 13.18 -2.66
C VAL A 118 -0.72 14.61 -3.00
N MET A 119 -1.16 15.37 -1.99
CA MET A 119 -1.52 16.78 -2.16
C MET A 119 -0.35 17.62 -2.67
N ALA A 120 0.86 17.39 -2.14
CA ALA A 120 2.07 18.09 -2.56
C ALA A 120 2.52 17.69 -3.97
N TYR A 121 2.19 16.47 -4.42
CA TYR A 121 2.56 15.98 -5.76
C TYR A 121 1.76 16.64 -6.87
N ARG A 122 0.45 16.45 -6.90
CA ARG A 122 -0.44 16.97 -7.96
C ARG A 122 -1.79 17.46 -7.45
N GLY A 123 -1.91 17.72 -6.14
CA GLY A 123 -3.18 18.07 -5.51
C GLY A 123 -4.08 16.86 -5.27
N LEU A 124 -5.26 17.13 -4.73
CA LEU A 124 -6.24 16.09 -4.36
C LEU A 124 -7.45 16.03 -5.31
N ASP A 125 -7.48 16.90 -6.33
CA ASP A 125 -8.61 17.06 -7.23
C ASP A 125 -8.60 16.12 -8.43
N THR A 126 -7.50 15.38 -8.64
CA THR A 126 -7.40 14.39 -9.71
C THR A 126 -8.50 13.33 -9.53
N LYS A 127 -9.27 13.07 -10.59
CA LYS A 127 -10.28 12.00 -10.55
C LYS A 127 -9.59 10.64 -10.46
N VAL A 128 -10.13 9.73 -9.68
CA VAL A 128 -9.56 8.38 -9.50
C VAL A 128 -9.47 7.63 -10.83
N VAL A 129 -10.40 7.85 -11.73
CA VAL A 129 -10.43 7.24 -13.08
C VAL A 129 -9.32 7.75 -14.01
N ASP A 130 -8.78 8.94 -13.75
CA ASP A 130 -7.70 9.56 -14.52
C ASP A 130 -6.30 9.19 -13.98
N ILE A 131 -6.24 8.44 -12.87
CA ILE A 131 -4.98 7.95 -12.31
C ILE A 131 -4.52 6.76 -13.15
N ASP A 132 -3.49 6.98 -13.94
CA ASP A 132 -2.86 5.99 -14.80
C ASP A 132 -1.49 5.52 -14.26
N GLU A 133 -0.83 4.65 -15.01
CA GLU A 133 0.53 4.19 -14.70
C GLU A 133 1.51 5.36 -14.61
N SER A 134 1.41 6.36 -15.51
CA SER A 134 2.29 7.53 -15.54
C SER A 134 2.14 8.39 -14.29
N TYR A 135 0.92 8.59 -13.81
CA TYR A 135 0.67 9.28 -12.54
C TYR A 135 1.33 8.54 -11.38
N CYS A 136 1.14 7.22 -11.31
CA CYS A 136 1.70 6.40 -10.25
C CYS A 136 3.23 6.35 -10.29
N ASP A 137 3.81 6.26 -11.47
CA ASP A 137 5.25 6.26 -11.69
C ASP A 137 5.89 7.58 -11.23
N GLY A 138 5.28 8.71 -11.61
CA GLY A 138 5.69 10.03 -11.16
C GLY A 138 5.54 10.25 -9.65
N LEU A 139 4.50 9.70 -9.02
CA LEU A 139 4.34 9.75 -7.55
C LEU A 139 5.46 8.98 -6.84
N VAL A 140 5.85 7.81 -7.36
CA VAL A 140 6.97 7.02 -6.82
C VAL A 140 8.26 7.82 -6.90
N ASP A 141 8.54 8.43 -8.03
CA ASP A 141 9.74 9.28 -8.23
C ASP A 141 9.72 10.51 -7.32
N PHE A 142 8.59 11.19 -7.21
CA PHE A 142 8.43 12.34 -6.33
C PHE A 142 8.69 11.99 -4.86
N LEU A 143 8.11 10.89 -4.36
CA LEU A 143 8.33 10.43 -2.98
C LEU A 143 9.79 10.05 -2.73
N HIS A 144 10.48 9.53 -3.73
CA HIS A 144 11.87 9.14 -3.62
C HIS A 144 12.83 10.34 -3.61
N LYS A 145 12.62 11.31 -4.51
CA LYS A 145 13.61 12.35 -4.81
C LYS A 145 13.28 13.67 -4.15
N ASP A 146 12.02 14.10 -4.20
CA ASP A 146 11.64 15.50 -4.05
C ASP A 146 10.81 15.77 -2.79
N TYR A 147 10.04 14.79 -2.31
CA TYR A 147 9.13 15.03 -1.20
C TYR A 147 9.85 15.27 0.12
N THR A 148 9.54 16.42 0.71
CA THR A 148 10.02 16.84 2.03
C THR A 148 8.83 17.07 2.95
N ALA A 149 8.79 16.37 4.08
CA ALA A 149 7.80 16.58 5.14
C ALA A 149 8.24 17.71 6.09
N GLN A 150 7.41 18.04 7.06
CA GLN A 150 7.64 19.13 8.02
C GLN A 150 9.02 19.07 8.71
N PHE A 151 9.56 17.87 8.94
CA PHE A 151 10.83 17.66 9.64
C PHE A 151 11.97 17.22 8.72
N GLY A 152 11.84 17.45 7.41
CA GLY A 152 12.87 17.11 6.42
C GLY A 152 12.45 15.99 5.47
N LYS A 153 13.43 15.49 4.70
CA LYS A 153 13.21 14.45 3.71
C LYS A 153 12.77 13.14 4.39
N ILE A 154 11.74 12.49 3.83
CA ILE A 154 11.27 11.22 4.36
C ILE A 154 12.26 10.07 4.10
N SER A 155 12.27 9.08 4.99
CA SER A 155 13.08 7.87 4.78
C SER A 155 12.51 7.00 3.65
N MET A 156 13.34 6.15 3.05
CA MET A 156 12.90 5.17 2.06
C MET A 156 11.82 4.23 2.60
N THR A 157 11.90 3.89 3.88
CA THR A 157 10.88 3.09 4.56
C THR A 157 9.53 3.81 4.60
N THR A 158 9.53 5.11 4.91
CA THR A 158 8.32 5.95 4.90
C THR A 158 7.75 6.11 3.50
N ALA A 159 8.60 6.41 2.50
CA ALA A 159 8.18 6.51 1.11
C ALA A 159 7.51 5.20 0.63
N ARG A 160 8.11 4.06 0.96
CA ARG A 160 7.55 2.74 0.66
C ARG A 160 6.20 2.51 1.34
N ALA A 161 6.07 2.89 2.62
CA ALA A 161 4.81 2.79 3.35
C ALA A 161 3.71 3.64 2.69
N PHE A 162 4.01 4.86 2.26
CA PHE A 162 3.06 5.73 1.54
C PHE A 162 2.60 5.12 0.22
N ILE A 163 3.50 4.50 -0.54
CA ILE A 163 3.15 3.82 -1.79
C ILE A 163 2.21 2.63 -1.52
N TYR A 164 2.46 1.84 -0.47
CA TYR A 164 1.57 0.74 -0.10
C TYR A 164 0.19 1.22 0.34
N LEU A 165 0.11 2.30 1.12
CA LEU A 165 -1.16 2.90 1.53
C LEU A 165 -1.92 3.47 0.35
N PHE A 166 -1.24 4.14 -0.58
CA PHE A 166 -1.82 4.61 -1.83
C PHE A 166 -2.34 3.46 -2.69
N SER A 167 -1.56 2.37 -2.81
CA SER A 167 -2.00 1.15 -3.48
C SER A 167 -3.25 0.55 -2.82
N SER A 168 -3.32 0.55 -1.50
CA SER A 168 -4.49 0.05 -0.77
C SER A 168 -5.72 0.93 -0.99
N THR A 169 -5.56 2.24 -1.05
CA THR A 169 -6.62 3.20 -1.43
C THR A 169 -7.15 2.89 -2.83
N LEU A 170 -6.26 2.71 -3.81
CA LEU A 170 -6.66 2.35 -5.17
C LEU A 170 -7.32 0.96 -5.25
N ASN A 171 -6.87 -0.01 -4.46
CA ASN A 171 -7.52 -1.31 -4.36
C ASN A 171 -8.93 -1.22 -3.77
N ASN A 172 -9.17 -0.31 -2.81
CA ASN A 172 -10.50 -0.01 -2.31
C ASN A 172 -11.38 0.59 -3.41
N ALA A 173 -10.84 1.49 -4.23
CA ALA A 173 -11.55 2.04 -5.40
C ALA A 173 -11.89 0.96 -6.44
N VAL A 174 -11.02 -0.03 -6.64
CA VAL A 174 -11.31 -1.21 -7.48
C VAL A 174 -12.45 -2.04 -6.87
N ALA A 175 -12.40 -2.32 -5.58
CA ALA A 175 -13.42 -3.08 -4.88
C ALA A 175 -14.82 -2.41 -4.95
N ASN A 176 -14.85 -1.07 -4.93
CA ASN A 176 -16.05 -0.27 -5.07
C ASN A 176 -16.50 -0.05 -6.53
N GLY A 177 -15.78 -0.63 -7.51
CA GLY A 177 -16.10 -0.52 -8.93
C GLY A 177 -15.89 0.88 -9.53
N ILE A 178 -15.07 1.72 -8.90
CA ILE A 178 -14.72 3.07 -9.38
C ILE A 178 -13.72 2.99 -10.54
N ILE A 179 -12.75 2.10 -10.42
CA ILE A 179 -11.75 1.77 -11.45
C ILE A 179 -11.68 0.26 -11.65
N GLY A 180 -11.33 -0.19 -12.85
CA GLY A 180 -11.26 -1.63 -13.16
C GLY A 180 -10.00 -2.30 -12.62
N VAL A 181 -8.88 -1.59 -12.55
CA VAL A 181 -7.60 -2.12 -12.12
C VAL A 181 -6.77 -1.06 -11.42
N ASN A 182 -5.99 -1.45 -10.43
CA ASN A 182 -5.07 -0.55 -9.75
C ASN A 182 -3.81 -0.30 -10.63
N PRO A 183 -3.61 0.92 -11.16
CA PRO A 183 -2.52 1.22 -12.08
C PRO A 183 -1.13 1.11 -11.43
N LEU A 184 -1.03 1.25 -10.10
CA LEU A 184 0.24 1.11 -9.39
C LEU A 184 0.86 -0.29 -9.51
N ARG A 185 0.06 -1.30 -9.88
CA ARG A 185 0.54 -2.69 -10.09
C ARG A 185 1.50 -2.81 -11.26
N PHE A 186 1.45 -1.89 -12.20
CA PHE A 186 2.30 -1.88 -13.39
C PHE A 186 3.62 -1.12 -13.19
N VAL A 187 3.70 -0.33 -12.11
CA VAL A 187 4.87 0.49 -11.78
C VAL A 187 5.95 -0.34 -11.10
N ASN A 188 7.19 -0.21 -11.57
CA ASN A 188 8.34 -0.85 -10.93
C ASN A 188 8.82 -0.05 -9.71
N ILE A 189 8.44 -0.48 -8.52
CA ILE A 189 8.79 0.15 -7.25
C ILE A 189 10.13 -0.38 -6.72
N HIS A 190 10.41 -1.68 -6.92
CA HIS A 190 11.52 -2.37 -6.24
C HIS A 190 12.92 -1.87 -6.62
N GLY A 191 13.08 -1.31 -7.81
CA GLY A 191 14.37 -0.75 -8.26
C GLY A 191 14.65 0.66 -7.75
N ARG A 192 13.62 1.39 -7.27
CA ARG A 192 13.72 2.80 -6.87
C ARG A 192 13.67 3.00 -5.37
N ILE A 193 12.83 2.26 -4.68
CA ILE A 193 12.64 2.38 -3.22
C ILE A 193 13.04 1.05 -2.57
N THR A 194 14.30 0.98 -2.16
CA THR A 194 14.85 -0.18 -1.48
C THR A 194 14.63 -0.07 0.03
N ARG A 195 14.37 -1.22 0.67
CA ARG A 195 14.29 -1.25 2.14
C ARG A 195 15.70 -1.26 2.71
N GLU A 196 16.09 -0.18 3.34
CA GLU A 196 17.28 -0.18 4.18
C GLU A 196 17.06 -1.14 5.37
N ARG A 197 18.01 -2.02 5.61
CA ARG A 197 17.99 -2.84 6.82
C ARG A 197 18.41 -1.95 7.99
N PRO A 198 17.54 -1.68 8.97
CA PRO A 198 17.94 -0.88 10.11
C PRO A 198 19.02 -1.64 10.89
N LEU A 199 20.13 -0.98 11.14
CA LEU A 199 21.12 -1.46 12.11
C LEU A 199 20.44 -1.48 13.48
N LYS A 200 20.36 -2.64 14.11
CA LYS A 200 19.89 -2.75 15.49
C LYS A 200 20.91 -2.03 16.37
N LYS A 201 20.50 -0.93 16.98
CA LYS A 201 21.27 -0.21 17.99
C LYS A 201 20.85 -0.75 19.35
N PHE A 202 21.79 -0.94 20.22
CA PHE A 202 21.62 -1.33 21.62
C PHE A 202 22.50 -0.44 22.49
N LEU A 203 22.10 -0.26 23.73
CA LEU A 203 22.90 0.47 24.70
C LEU A 203 23.89 -0.50 25.37
N THR A 204 25.12 -0.09 25.49
CA THR A 204 26.13 -0.77 26.33
C THR A 204 25.85 -0.54 27.80
N VAL A 205 26.44 -1.35 28.67
CA VAL A 205 26.31 -1.20 30.13
C VAL A 205 26.77 0.18 30.59
N ASP A 206 27.84 0.69 29.99
CA ASP A 206 28.41 1.99 30.39
C ASP A 206 27.52 3.16 29.92
N GLU A 207 26.88 3.03 28.75
CA GLU A 207 25.87 3.99 28.27
C GLU A 207 24.64 3.98 29.16
N ILE A 208 24.21 2.81 29.66
CA ILE A 208 23.08 2.70 30.61
C ILE A 208 23.43 3.41 31.92
N LYS A 209 24.64 3.20 32.46
CA LYS A 209 25.14 3.90 33.66
C LYS A 209 25.19 5.42 33.45
N ALA A 210 25.78 5.87 32.33
CA ALA A 210 25.81 7.28 31.99
C ALA A 210 24.40 7.89 31.87
N LEU A 211 23.44 7.14 31.31
CA LEU A 211 22.06 7.57 31.27
C LEU A 211 21.42 7.68 32.66
N MET A 212 21.73 6.77 33.57
CA MET A 212 21.28 6.82 34.99
C MET A 212 21.77 8.08 35.68
N ASP A 213 23.02 8.45 35.47
CA ASP A 213 23.64 9.60 36.13
C ASP A 213 23.30 10.95 35.49
N THR A 214 22.88 10.93 34.20
CA THR A 214 22.54 12.16 33.49
C THR A 214 21.24 12.79 34.04
N PRO A 215 21.24 14.03 34.51
CA PRO A 215 20.02 14.70 34.97
C PRO A 215 19.07 14.91 33.84
N CYS A 216 17.74 14.77 34.12
CA CYS A 216 16.72 15.08 33.14
C CYS A 216 16.66 16.58 32.87
N PRO A 217 16.63 17.03 31.61
CA PRO A 217 16.39 18.43 31.26
C PRO A 217 15.07 18.91 31.88
N VAL A 218 15.02 20.18 32.28
CA VAL A 218 13.85 20.80 32.96
C VAL A 218 12.54 20.63 32.17
N MET A 219 12.63 20.53 30.84
CA MET A 219 11.49 20.36 29.94
C MET A 219 11.07 18.89 29.74
N SER A 220 11.88 17.91 30.16
CA SER A 220 11.54 16.49 30.01
C SER A 220 10.85 15.97 31.27
N ARG A 221 9.84 15.14 31.09
CA ARG A 221 9.13 14.48 32.18
C ARG A 221 10.06 13.44 32.84
N PRO A 222 10.47 13.59 34.13
CA PRO A 222 11.34 12.62 34.79
C PRO A 222 10.83 11.19 34.74
N GLN A 223 9.50 11.03 34.72
CA GLN A 223 8.83 9.73 34.62
C GLN A 223 9.19 8.96 33.35
N VAL A 224 9.47 9.67 32.24
CA VAL A 224 9.88 9.02 30.99
C VAL A 224 11.21 8.29 31.15
N LYS A 225 12.20 8.92 31.80
CA LYS A 225 13.49 8.27 32.11
C LYS A 225 13.29 7.07 33.03
N GLN A 226 12.48 7.23 34.09
CA GLN A 226 12.19 6.13 35.05
C GLN A 226 11.50 4.96 34.37
N ALA A 227 10.50 5.20 33.51
CA ALA A 227 9.81 4.18 32.74
C ALA A 227 10.76 3.48 31.76
N PHE A 228 11.67 4.21 31.12
CA PHE A 228 12.67 3.65 30.22
C PHE A 228 13.67 2.76 30.99
N MET A 229 14.14 3.22 32.15
CA MET A 229 15.03 2.41 33.02
C MET A 229 14.32 1.15 33.50
N LEU A 230 13.07 1.26 33.94
CA LEU A 230 12.27 0.08 34.31
C LEU A 230 12.20 -0.93 33.16
N SER A 231 11.91 -0.47 31.93
CA SER A 231 11.90 -1.32 30.72
C SER A 231 13.24 -2.03 30.48
N ILE A 232 14.37 -1.35 30.67
CA ILE A 232 15.70 -1.95 30.50
C ILE A 232 15.94 -3.10 31.49
N PHE A 233 15.58 -2.93 32.76
CA PHE A 233 15.85 -3.91 33.79
C PHE A 233 14.83 -5.04 33.88
N THR A 234 13.58 -4.81 33.42
CA THR A 234 12.51 -5.80 33.51
C THR A 234 12.15 -6.44 32.19
N TYR A 235 12.67 -5.94 31.05
CA TYR A 235 12.28 -6.33 29.69
C TYR A 235 10.81 -6.10 29.37
N LEU A 236 10.09 -5.31 30.17
CA LEU A 236 8.69 -4.95 29.89
C LEU A 236 8.62 -4.06 28.65
N SER A 237 7.63 -4.33 27.78
CA SER A 237 7.35 -3.47 26.65
C SER A 237 6.75 -2.13 27.12
N PHE A 238 6.72 -1.12 26.24
CA PHE A 238 6.11 0.18 26.56
C PHE A 238 4.63 0.03 26.98
N ALA A 239 3.89 -0.85 26.33
CA ALA A 239 2.48 -1.11 26.68
C ALA A 239 2.35 -1.72 28.07
N ASP A 240 3.22 -2.66 28.42
CA ASP A 240 3.23 -3.29 29.75
C ASP A 240 3.57 -2.28 30.85
N VAL A 241 4.60 -1.43 30.61
CA VAL A 241 4.96 -0.36 31.55
C VAL A 241 3.80 0.63 31.77
N LEU A 242 3.03 0.97 30.72
CA LEU A 242 1.86 1.85 30.83
C LEU A 242 0.71 1.21 31.61
N SER A 243 0.54 -0.10 31.51
CA SER A 243 -0.54 -0.84 32.15
C SER A 243 -0.21 -1.32 33.56
N LEU A 244 1.06 -1.27 33.98
CA LEU A 244 1.57 -1.76 35.25
C LEU A 244 0.89 -1.05 36.43
N LYS A 245 0.40 -1.80 37.39
CA LYS A 245 -0.27 -1.33 38.62
C LYS A 245 0.46 -1.85 39.84
N TRP A 246 0.34 -1.16 40.96
CA TRP A 246 0.94 -1.58 42.23
C TRP A 246 0.50 -2.98 42.68
N LYS A 247 -0.68 -3.44 42.32
CA LYS A 247 -1.16 -4.79 42.60
C LYS A 247 -0.38 -5.90 41.90
N ASP A 248 0.27 -5.55 40.76
CA ASP A 248 1.04 -6.47 39.93
C ASP A 248 2.47 -6.63 40.43
N ILE A 249 2.85 -5.86 41.49
CA ILE A 249 4.16 -5.90 42.14
C ILE A 249 4.02 -6.66 43.46
N LYS A 250 4.67 -7.82 43.55
CA LYS A 250 4.65 -8.63 44.78
C LYS A 250 6.06 -8.75 45.35
N THR A 251 6.16 -8.64 46.66
CA THR A 251 7.41 -8.81 47.41
C THR A 251 7.28 -10.00 48.35
N ASN A 252 7.96 -11.10 48.04
CA ASN A 252 8.00 -12.31 48.86
C ASN A 252 9.47 -12.57 49.23
N GLU A 253 9.73 -12.76 50.50
CA GLU A 253 11.07 -13.11 51.07
C GLU A 253 12.19 -12.21 50.57
N GLY A 254 11.92 -10.89 50.47
CA GLY A 254 12.92 -9.91 50.00
C GLY A 254 13.14 -9.88 48.50
N ARG A 255 12.39 -10.65 47.72
CA ARG A 255 12.41 -10.59 46.24
C ARG A 255 11.15 -9.91 45.76
N THR A 256 11.33 -8.90 44.91
CA THR A 256 10.22 -8.23 44.23
C THR A 256 10.04 -8.82 42.84
N THR A 257 8.82 -9.25 42.53
CA THR A 257 8.41 -9.81 41.22
C THR A 257 7.28 -8.98 40.64
N ILE A 258 7.15 -9.00 39.33
CA ILE A 258 6.06 -8.42 38.58
C ILE A 258 5.27 -9.61 38.02
N GLU A 259 3.97 -9.68 38.31
CA GLU A 259 3.06 -10.75 37.84
C GLU A 259 1.93 -10.18 36.99
#